data_3a5480dc4097c52b803ecae39816a0b6
#
_entry.id   3a5480dc4097c52b803ecae39816a0b6
#
_cell.length_a   1.000
_cell.length_b   1.000
_cell.length_c   1.000
_cell.angle_alpha   90.00
_cell.angle_beta   90.00
_cell.angle_gamma   90.00
#
_symmetry.space_group_name_H-M   'P 1'
#
loop_
_entity.id
_entity.type
_entity.pdbx_description
1 polymer ?
#
loop_
_entity_poly.entity_id
_entity_poly.type
_entity_poly.pdbx_seq_one_letter_code
_entity_poly.pdbx_strand_id
1 'polypeptide(L)'
;KDYPYRTSAYYVKSAFHPHRHILRPWRMKLVIFSKYSIDEAKRYQLAVKPALWIVRLFYLKRCVLEARIPLSKGGHLSVMNTHLDAYAQGSNTMAKQVKGVKRLLDERTEAKAPWVLGGDFNLLPNDMARKQLTKDQAELYNPHTELSYLTKSFALIPTKSELRGKKRRRWFTHSPNRKDLHKLDRTLDYLFYSPLLTVKQHKVRAKDTQDISDHVPLIGEFKLR
;
A
#
# COMPACT_ATOMS: atom_id res chain seq x y z
N LYS A 1 3.73 15.15 18.98
CA LYS A 1 3.51 14.60 20.34
C LYS A 1 2.39 13.54 20.37
N ASP A 2 1.50 13.52 19.38
CA ASP A 2 0.33 12.63 19.37
C ASP A 2 0.65 11.15 19.05
N TYR A 3 1.82 10.87 18.47
CA TYR A 3 2.30 9.55 18.10
C TYR A 3 3.75 9.37 18.59
N PRO A 4 3.93 9.00 19.87
CA PRO A 4 5.26 8.94 20.47
C PRO A 4 6.13 7.81 19.91
N TYR A 5 5.53 6.76 19.37
CA TYR A 5 6.25 5.63 18.80
C TYR A 5 6.24 5.67 17.28
N ARG A 6 7.37 5.34 16.69
CA ARG A 6 7.51 5.27 15.22
C ARG A 6 8.54 4.24 14.80
N THR A 7 8.32 3.64 13.65
CA THR A 7 9.32 2.83 12.96
C THR A 7 9.36 3.18 11.49
N SER A 8 10.47 2.91 10.81
CA SER A 8 10.61 3.22 9.39
C SER A 8 11.53 2.24 8.68
N ALA A 9 11.27 2.00 7.40
CA ALA A 9 12.12 1.22 6.52
C ALA A 9 12.41 1.96 5.21
N TYR A 10 13.67 2.02 4.82
CA TYR A 10 14.05 2.55 3.51
C TYR A 10 13.62 1.61 2.39
N TYR A 11 13.02 2.13 1.35
CA TYR A 11 12.87 1.47 0.07
C TYR A 11 13.66 2.18 -1.06
N VAL A 12 14.20 3.36 -0.78
CA VAL A 12 15.25 4.02 -1.56
C VAL A 12 16.29 4.60 -0.61
N LYS A 13 17.55 4.32 -0.89
CA LYS A 13 18.69 4.97 -0.25
C LYS A 13 19.79 5.05 -1.29
N SER A 14 19.88 6.19 -1.96
CA SER A 14 20.90 6.46 -2.97
C SER A 14 21.69 7.71 -2.59
N ALA A 15 22.99 7.74 -2.91
CA ALA A 15 23.83 8.91 -2.76
C ALA A 15 23.45 10.03 -3.74
N PHE A 16 22.83 9.68 -4.89
CA PHE A 16 22.51 10.61 -5.97
C PHE A 16 21.05 10.46 -6.41
N HIS A 17 20.46 11.56 -6.89
CA HIS A 17 19.14 11.53 -7.52
C HIS A 17 19.29 11.35 -9.04
N PRO A 18 18.75 10.26 -9.64
CA PRO A 18 19.03 9.91 -11.04
C PRO A 18 18.46 10.92 -12.07
N HIS A 19 17.45 11.71 -11.71
CA HIS A 19 16.78 12.64 -12.64
C HIS A 19 17.07 14.13 -12.42
N ARG A 20 17.87 14.46 -11.41
CA ARG A 20 18.13 15.86 -11.09
C ARG A 20 19.63 16.07 -10.89
N HIS A 21 20.48 16.09 -11.74
CA HIS A 21 21.93 16.40 -11.67
C HIS A 21 22.45 17.00 -10.34
N ILE A 22 21.79 16.65 -9.23
CA ILE A 22 22.02 17.17 -7.91
C ILE A 22 22.70 16.06 -7.09
N LEU A 23 23.92 16.34 -6.62
CA LEU A 23 24.69 15.53 -5.66
C LEU A 23 24.01 15.48 -4.27
N ARG A 24 22.69 15.29 -4.22
CA ARG A 24 21.96 15.18 -2.96
C ARG A 24 21.46 13.75 -2.75
N PRO A 25 21.57 13.21 -1.53
CA PRO A 25 21.05 11.89 -1.21
C PRO A 25 19.55 11.81 -1.48
N TRP A 26 19.15 10.82 -2.24
CA TRP A 26 17.73 10.49 -2.42
C TRP A 26 17.32 9.38 -1.46
N ARG A 27 16.38 9.67 -0.58
CA ARG A 27 15.93 8.74 0.47
C ARG A 27 14.41 8.74 0.55
N MET A 28 13.80 7.56 0.43
CA MET A 28 12.37 7.37 0.63
C MET A 28 12.15 6.23 1.62
N LYS A 29 11.17 6.41 2.51
CA LYS A 29 10.88 5.47 3.59
C LYS A 29 9.38 5.16 3.64
N LEU A 30 9.07 3.93 4.04
CA LEU A 30 7.80 3.64 4.71
C LEU A 30 7.94 4.03 6.17
N VAL A 31 6.87 4.55 6.76
CA VAL A 31 6.83 4.92 8.18
C VAL A 31 5.52 4.42 8.78
N ILE A 32 5.59 3.93 10.00
CA ILE A 32 4.42 3.66 10.85
C ILE A 32 4.57 4.52 12.10
N PHE A 33 3.55 5.34 12.37
CA PHE A 33 3.42 6.09 13.59
C PHE A 33 2.38 5.41 14.48
N SER A 34 2.64 5.31 15.78
CA SER A 34 1.77 4.63 16.73
C SER A 34 1.61 5.43 18.02
N LYS A 35 0.40 5.37 18.60
CA LYS A 35 0.14 5.81 19.97
C LYS A 35 0.58 4.76 21.01
N TYR A 36 0.74 3.51 20.57
CA TYR A 36 1.12 2.37 21.40
C TYR A 36 2.57 1.98 21.14
N SER A 37 3.20 1.33 22.12
CA SER A 37 4.57 0.83 21.97
C SER A 37 4.70 -0.10 20.76
N ILE A 38 5.88 -0.11 20.16
CA ILE A 38 6.24 -1.03 19.08
C ILE A 38 7.34 -1.91 19.63
N ASP A 39 7.03 -3.17 19.89
CA ASP A 39 7.98 -4.13 20.49
C ASP A 39 9.00 -4.61 19.47
N GLU A 40 8.56 -4.81 18.23
CA GLU A 40 9.42 -5.28 17.14
C GLU A 40 9.03 -4.58 15.83
N ALA A 41 10.02 -4.24 15.02
CA ALA A 41 9.79 -3.77 13.66
C ALA A 41 10.65 -4.56 12.67
N LYS A 42 10.04 -5.01 11.59
CA LYS A 42 10.70 -5.84 10.58
C LYS A 42 10.43 -5.35 9.17
N ARG A 43 11.45 -5.44 8.34
CA ARG A 43 11.40 -5.07 6.93
C ARG A 43 11.50 -6.32 6.07
N TYR A 44 10.49 -6.55 5.21
CA TYR A 44 10.47 -7.66 4.25
C TYR A 44 10.71 -7.13 2.85
N GLN A 45 11.81 -7.55 2.23
CA GLN A 45 12.15 -7.16 0.88
C GLN A 45 11.20 -7.82 -0.12
N LEU A 46 10.61 -7.02 -0.99
CA LEU A 46 9.83 -7.49 -2.13
C LEU A 46 10.70 -7.64 -3.39
N ALA A 47 10.16 -8.30 -4.41
CA ALA A 47 10.85 -8.47 -5.68
C ALA A 47 11.23 -7.11 -6.29
N VAL A 48 12.43 -7.04 -6.83
CA VAL A 48 12.97 -5.86 -7.53
C VAL A 48 12.92 -6.12 -9.03
N LYS A 49 12.56 -5.10 -9.80
CA LYS A 49 12.54 -5.18 -11.28
C LYS A 49 13.91 -5.64 -11.80
N PRO A 50 13.96 -6.60 -12.72
CA PRO A 50 15.22 -7.01 -13.35
C PRO A 50 15.88 -5.81 -14.03
N ALA A 51 17.15 -5.58 -13.72
CA ALA A 51 17.94 -4.52 -14.33
C ALA A 51 19.44 -4.85 -14.18
N LEU A 52 20.29 -4.19 -14.96
CA LEU A 52 21.74 -4.25 -14.81
C LEU A 52 22.13 -3.87 -13.37
N TRP A 53 23.17 -4.49 -12.83
CA TRP A 53 23.59 -4.34 -11.43
C TRP A 53 23.81 -2.88 -11.03
N ILE A 54 24.40 -2.04 -11.91
CA ILE A 54 24.58 -0.60 -11.70
C ILE A 54 23.23 0.11 -11.52
N VAL A 55 22.26 -0.19 -12.38
CA VAL A 55 20.91 0.39 -12.33
C VAL A 55 20.20 -0.03 -11.04
N ARG A 56 20.43 -1.27 -10.57
CA ARG A 56 19.86 -1.78 -9.31
C ARG A 56 20.31 -1.03 -8.07
N LEU A 57 21.45 -0.32 -8.10
CA LEU A 57 21.89 0.53 -7.00
C LEU A 57 20.93 1.73 -6.77
N PHE A 58 20.28 2.19 -7.83
CA PHE A 58 19.35 3.33 -7.82
C PHE A 58 17.88 2.91 -7.85
N TYR A 59 17.59 1.61 -7.93
CA TYR A 59 16.23 1.10 -8.02
C TYR A 59 15.48 1.17 -6.68
N LEU A 60 14.16 1.30 -6.80
CA LEU A 60 13.23 1.22 -5.67
C LEU A 60 13.23 -0.22 -5.12
N LYS A 61 13.77 -0.40 -3.93
CA LYS A 61 13.77 -1.69 -3.22
C LYS A 61 12.50 -1.81 -2.38
N ARG A 62 11.35 -1.95 -3.06
CA ARG A 62 10.04 -2.04 -2.43
C ARG A 62 10.02 -3.08 -1.32
N CYS A 63 9.29 -2.81 -0.27
CA CYS A 63 9.24 -3.67 0.91
C CYS A 63 7.88 -3.58 1.61
N VAL A 64 7.65 -4.50 2.52
CA VAL A 64 6.66 -4.36 3.58
C VAL A 64 7.41 -3.99 4.86
N LEU A 65 6.94 -2.97 5.55
CA LEU A 65 7.33 -2.64 6.92
C LEU A 65 6.27 -3.18 7.86
N GLU A 66 6.66 -4.02 8.80
CA GLU A 66 5.80 -4.54 9.86
C GLU A 66 6.20 -3.92 11.19
N ALA A 67 5.21 -3.53 11.99
CA ALA A 67 5.35 -3.15 13.39
C ALA A 67 4.46 -4.07 14.24
N ARG A 68 5.02 -4.69 15.27
CA ARG A 68 4.29 -5.53 16.23
C ARG A 68 3.91 -4.70 17.45
N ILE A 69 2.62 -4.52 17.64
CA ILE A 69 2.04 -3.72 18.72
C ILE A 69 1.46 -4.70 19.77
N PRO A 70 1.90 -4.62 21.04
CA PRO A 70 1.40 -5.53 22.09
C PRO A 70 -0.09 -5.31 22.34
N LEU A 71 -0.79 -6.40 22.61
CA LEU A 71 -2.20 -6.40 22.96
C LEU A 71 -2.34 -6.63 24.47
N SER A 72 -3.32 -5.97 25.09
CA SER A 72 -3.58 -6.05 26.55
C SER A 72 -3.85 -7.45 27.06
N LYS A 73 -4.36 -8.34 26.22
CA LYS A 73 -4.65 -9.76 26.55
C LYS A 73 -3.53 -10.71 26.14
N GLY A 74 -2.36 -10.19 25.85
CA GLY A 74 -1.22 -10.94 25.31
C GLY A 74 -1.24 -11.08 23.80
N GLY A 75 -0.06 -11.41 23.23
CA GLY A 75 0.15 -11.44 21.80
C GLY A 75 0.34 -10.04 21.19
N HIS A 76 0.34 -9.97 19.87
CA HIS A 76 0.63 -8.74 19.12
C HIS A 76 -0.32 -8.56 17.95
N LEU A 77 -0.67 -7.32 17.67
CA LEU A 77 -1.24 -6.89 16.40
C LEU A 77 -0.09 -6.55 15.43
N SER A 78 -0.02 -7.23 14.29
CA SER A 78 0.89 -6.87 13.21
C SER A 78 0.29 -5.75 12.36
N VAL A 79 0.84 -4.56 12.48
CA VAL A 79 0.50 -3.42 11.61
C VAL A 79 1.55 -3.31 10.52
N MET A 80 1.12 -3.40 9.27
CA MET A 80 2.01 -3.41 8.13
C MET A 80 1.73 -2.26 7.17
N ASN A 81 2.80 -1.74 6.54
CA ASN A 81 2.73 -0.71 5.51
C ASN A 81 3.54 -1.15 4.29
N THR A 82 3.02 -0.87 3.10
CA THR A 82 3.71 -1.13 1.83
C THR A 82 3.48 -0.02 0.82
N HIS A 83 4.37 0.05 -0.18
CA HIS A 83 4.18 0.84 -1.38
C HIS A 83 4.79 0.03 -2.53
N LEU A 84 3.94 -0.56 -3.37
CA LEU A 84 4.37 -1.40 -4.47
C LEU A 84 4.91 -0.58 -5.65
N ASP A 85 5.55 -1.23 -6.61
CA ASP A 85 6.01 -0.54 -7.81
C ASP A 85 4.84 0.02 -8.62
N ALA A 86 5.11 1.12 -9.29
CA ALA A 86 4.23 1.68 -10.30
C ALA A 86 4.78 1.38 -11.71
N TYR A 87 3.88 1.34 -12.69
CA TYR A 87 4.26 1.30 -14.11
C TYR A 87 5.20 0.13 -14.47
N ALA A 88 4.96 -1.04 -13.87
CA ALA A 88 5.74 -2.25 -14.11
C ALA A 88 5.12 -3.16 -15.20
N GLN A 89 4.34 -2.59 -16.13
CA GLN A 89 3.75 -3.29 -17.27
C GLN A 89 4.84 -3.97 -18.09
N GLY A 90 4.48 -5.07 -18.74
CA GLY A 90 5.41 -5.86 -19.55
C GLY A 90 6.45 -6.62 -18.72
N SER A 91 6.34 -6.58 -17.37
CA SER A 91 7.16 -7.37 -16.47
C SER A 91 6.30 -8.13 -15.45
N ASN A 92 6.85 -9.17 -14.87
CA ASN A 92 6.19 -9.94 -13.80
C ASN A 92 6.50 -9.39 -12.39
N THR A 93 7.08 -8.20 -12.29
CA THR A 93 7.51 -7.61 -11.00
C THR A 93 6.33 -7.40 -10.08
N MET A 94 5.22 -6.81 -10.56
CA MET A 94 4.02 -6.59 -9.75
C MET A 94 3.45 -7.91 -9.22
N ALA A 95 3.31 -8.91 -10.08
CA ALA A 95 2.84 -10.24 -9.67
C ALA A 95 3.75 -10.87 -8.60
N LYS A 96 5.08 -10.75 -8.74
CA LYS A 96 6.04 -11.23 -7.74
C LYS A 96 5.94 -10.46 -6.42
N GLN A 97 5.76 -9.14 -6.46
CA GLN A 97 5.58 -8.32 -5.27
C GLN A 97 4.29 -8.69 -4.54
N VAL A 98 3.17 -8.76 -5.24
CA VAL A 98 1.88 -9.14 -4.65
C VAL A 98 1.91 -10.56 -4.08
N LYS A 99 2.54 -11.52 -4.76
CA LYS A 99 2.75 -12.88 -4.23
C LYS A 99 3.63 -12.89 -2.98
N GLY A 100 4.66 -12.03 -2.92
CA GLY A 100 5.48 -11.84 -1.73
C GLY A 100 4.68 -11.30 -0.55
N VAL A 101 3.84 -10.29 -0.79
CA VAL A 101 2.88 -9.77 0.20
C VAL A 101 1.93 -10.89 0.65
N LYS A 102 1.33 -11.62 -0.30
CA LYS A 102 0.40 -12.72 0.02
C LYS A 102 1.02 -13.74 0.95
N ARG A 103 2.23 -14.22 0.64
CA ARG A 103 2.95 -15.18 1.49
C ARG A 103 3.10 -14.68 2.92
N LEU A 104 3.50 -13.42 3.10
CA LEU A 104 3.63 -12.82 4.43
C LEU A 104 2.29 -12.81 5.19
N LEU A 105 1.20 -12.48 4.50
CA LEU A 105 -0.14 -12.46 5.12
C LEU A 105 -0.66 -13.88 5.41
N ASP A 106 -0.36 -14.87 4.56
CA ASP A 106 -0.65 -16.29 4.82
C ASP A 106 0.06 -16.74 6.11
N GLU A 107 1.37 -16.49 6.22
CA GLU A 107 2.17 -16.83 7.42
C GLU A 107 1.58 -16.23 8.71
N ARG A 108 1.11 -14.97 8.67
CA ARG A 108 0.48 -14.32 9.82
C ARG A 108 -0.89 -14.91 10.14
N THR A 109 -1.65 -15.29 9.11
CA THR A 109 -2.97 -15.92 9.27
C THR A 109 -2.85 -17.33 9.85
N GLU A 110 -1.92 -18.12 9.35
CA GLU A 110 -1.63 -19.47 9.87
C GLU A 110 -1.14 -19.44 11.33
N ALA A 111 -0.32 -18.44 11.66
CA ALA A 111 0.13 -18.20 13.05
C ALA A 111 -1.00 -17.67 13.97
N LYS A 112 -2.24 -17.51 13.47
CA LYS A 112 -3.39 -16.94 14.21
C LYS A 112 -3.07 -15.59 14.84
N ALA A 113 -2.20 -14.80 14.22
CA ALA A 113 -1.87 -13.45 14.65
C ALA A 113 -2.80 -12.44 13.97
N PRO A 114 -3.44 -11.52 14.68
CA PRO A 114 -4.20 -10.44 14.06
C PRO A 114 -3.26 -9.50 13.30
N TRP A 115 -3.68 -9.08 12.10
CA TRP A 115 -2.87 -8.19 11.27
C TRP A 115 -3.72 -7.24 10.44
N VAL A 116 -3.16 -6.07 10.12
CA VAL A 116 -3.65 -5.11 9.12
C VAL A 116 -2.48 -4.71 8.23
N LEU A 117 -2.69 -4.72 6.91
CA LEU A 117 -1.75 -4.19 5.93
C LEU A 117 -2.40 -3.05 5.18
N GLY A 118 -1.81 -1.86 5.24
CA GLY A 118 -2.20 -0.70 4.46
C GLY A 118 -1.12 -0.24 3.50
N GLY A 119 -1.50 0.59 2.53
CA GLY A 119 -0.54 1.26 1.66
C GLY A 119 -1.04 1.54 0.25
N ASP A 120 -0.17 2.16 -0.54
CA ASP A 120 -0.34 2.34 -1.96
C ASP A 120 0.14 1.08 -2.71
N PHE A 121 -0.81 0.38 -3.29
CA PHE A 121 -0.53 -0.83 -4.06
C PHE A 121 -0.21 -0.54 -5.53
N ASN A 122 -0.45 0.67 -6.00
CA ASN A 122 -0.34 1.04 -7.42
C ASN A 122 -1.08 0.08 -8.38
N LEU A 123 -2.13 -0.57 -7.90
CA LEU A 123 -2.95 -1.54 -8.62
C LEU A 123 -4.42 -1.13 -8.60
N LEU A 124 -5.07 -1.24 -9.73
CA LEU A 124 -6.51 -1.00 -9.82
C LEU A 124 -7.28 -2.11 -9.09
N PRO A 125 -8.47 -1.81 -8.53
CA PRO A 125 -9.23 -2.76 -7.72
C PRO A 125 -9.76 -3.95 -8.50
N ASN A 126 -9.99 -3.77 -9.80
CA ASN A 126 -10.51 -4.78 -10.72
C ASN A 126 -10.36 -4.34 -12.17
N ASP A 127 -10.57 -5.26 -13.11
CA ASP A 127 -10.40 -4.99 -14.55
C ASP A 127 -11.41 -3.95 -15.09
N MET A 128 -12.57 -3.83 -14.45
CA MET A 128 -13.57 -2.79 -14.84
C MET A 128 -13.08 -1.37 -14.55
N ALA A 129 -12.28 -1.19 -13.50
CA ALA A 129 -11.71 0.12 -13.19
C ALA A 129 -10.76 0.60 -14.30
N ARG A 130 -10.02 -0.31 -14.93
CA ARG A 130 -9.14 0.00 -16.07
C ARG A 130 -9.93 0.51 -17.28
N LYS A 131 -11.11 -0.06 -17.56
CA LYS A 131 -11.97 0.36 -18.68
C LYS A 131 -12.55 1.77 -18.52
N GLN A 132 -12.45 2.39 -17.36
CA GLN A 132 -12.97 3.71 -17.05
C GLN A 132 -11.90 4.82 -17.17
N LEU A 133 -10.65 4.42 -17.36
CA LEU A 133 -9.53 5.32 -17.57
C LEU A 133 -9.45 5.74 -19.05
N THR A 134 -8.80 6.87 -19.32
CA THR A 134 -8.39 7.21 -20.69
C THR A 134 -7.42 6.14 -21.22
N LYS A 135 -7.26 6.05 -22.54
CA LYS A 135 -6.36 5.07 -23.17
C LYS A 135 -4.96 5.14 -22.58
N ASP A 136 -4.37 6.33 -22.54
CA ASP A 136 -3.01 6.56 -22.02
C ASP A 136 -2.87 6.17 -20.56
N GLN A 137 -3.87 6.46 -19.72
CA GLN A 137 -3.89 6.06 -18.33
C GLN A 137 -4.07 4.54 -18.16
N ALA A 138 -4.91 3.92 -19.00
CA ALA A 138 -5.13 2.48 -18.96
C ALA A 138 -3.88 1.69 -19.36
N GLU A 139 -3.05 2.23 -20.25
CA GLU A 139 -1.76 1.64 -20.65
C GLU A 139 -0.75 1.58 -19.50
N LEU A 140 -0.94 2.34 -18.44
CA LEU A 140 -0.13 2.29 -17.21
C LEU A 140 -0.39 1.06 -16.33
N TYR A 141 -1.43 0.28 -16.63
CA TYR A 141 -1.86 -0.88 -15.84
C TYR A 141 -1.98 -2.12 -16.70
N ASN A 142 -1.63 -3.26 -16.15
CA ASN A 142 -1.84 -4.55 -16.81
C ASN A 142 -3.34 -4.80 -17.06
N PRO A 143 -3.73 -5.54 -18.12
CA PRO A 143 -5.13 -5.83 -18.43
C PRO A 143 -5.87 -6.52 -17.28
N HIS A 144 -5.17 -7.41 -16.56
CA HIS A 144 -5.66 -8.11 -15.38
C HIS A 144 -4.89 -7.64 -14.16
N THR A 145 -5.63 -7.14 -13.16
CA THR A 145 -5.00 -6.62 -11.94
C THR A 145 -4.41 -7.75 -11.08
N GLU A 146 -3.16 -7.60 -10.71
CA GLU A 146 -2.47 -8.52 -9.80
C GLU A 146 -3.03 -8.44 -8.37
N LEU A 147 -3.76 -7.38 -8.02
CA LEU A 147 -4.44 -7.27 -6.74
C LEU A 147 -5.38 -8.47 -6.48
N SER A 148 -5.84 -9.13 -7.54
CA SER A 148 -6.66 -10.34 -7.49
C SER A 148 -6.05 -11.47 -6.66
N TYR A 149 -4.71 -11.59 -6.60
CA TYR A 149 -4.03 -12.59 -5.76
C TYR A 149 -4.30 -12.36 -4.26
N LEU A 150 -4.46 -11.11 -3.83
CA LEU A 150 -4.79 -10.78 -2.44
C LEU A 150 -6.30 -10.81 -2.20
N THR A 151 -7.08 -10.22 -3.10
CA THR A 151 -8.53 -10.09 -2.91
C THR A 151 -9.27 -11.42 -2.98
N LYS A 152 -8.68 -12.48 -3.52
CA LYS A 152 -9.25 -13.84 -3.46
C LYS A 152 -9.14 -14.47 -2.08
N SER A 153 -8.11 -14.12 -1.32
CA SER A 153 -7.77 -14.76 -0.04
C SER A 153 -8.13 -13.91 1.18
N PHE A 154 -8.09 -12.59 1.06
CA PHE A 154 -8.21 -11.70 2.21
C PHE A 154 -9.32 -10.67 2.03
N ALA A 155 -9.92 -10.28 3.16
CA ALA A 155 -10.84 -9.16 3.23
C ALA A 155 -10.08 -7.83 3.12
N LEU A 156 -10.75 -6.82 2.55
CA LEU A 156 -10.16 -5.49 2.36
C LEU A 156 -11.20 -4.39 2.54
N ILE A 157 -10.74 -3.20 2.79
CA ILE A 157 -11.46 -1.94 2.66
C ILE A 157 -10.73 -1.04 1.65
N PRO A 158 -11.45 -0.38 0.75
CA PRO A 158 -12.89 -0.53 0.50
C PRO A 158 -13.26 -1.96 0.08
N THR A 159 -14.45 -2.42 0.43
CA THR A 159 -14.91 -3.79 0.10
C THR A 159 -15.04 -4.01 -1.41
N LYS A 160 -15.01 -5.26 -1.85
CA LYS A 160 -15.18 -5.60 -3.29
C LYS A 160 -16.49 -5.05 -3.87
N SER A 161 -17.57 -5.04 -3.08
CA SER A 161 -18.87 -4.50 -3.49
C SER A 161 -18.84 -2.98 -3.64
N GLU A 162 -18.17 -2.28 -2.74
CA GLU A 162 -17.97 -0.83 -2.81
C GLU A 162 -17.14 -0.43 -4.02
N LEU A 163 -16.06 -1.17 -4.30
CA LEU A 163 -15.17 -0.92 -5.45
C LEU A 163 -15.81 -1.19 -6.82
N ARG A 164 -16.90 -1.96 -6.86
CA ARG A 164 -17.67 -2.26 -8.08
C ARG A 164 -18.98 -1.47 -8.17
N GLY A 165 -19.48 -0.99 -7.04
CA GLY A 165 -20.79 -0.37 -6.92
C GLY A 165 -20.92 0.98 -7.62
N LYS A 166 -22.18 1.44 -7.78
CA LYS A 166 -22.47 2.77 -8.36
C LYS A 166 -21.81 3.92 -7.60
N LYS A 167 -21.60 3.76 -6.30
CA LYS A 167 -20.97 4.76 -5.41
C LYS A 167 -19.43 4.60 -5.29
N ARG A 168 -18.78 3.84 -6.16
CA ARG A 168 -17.32 3.57 -6.09
C ARG A 168 -16.44 4.81 -6.07
N ARG A 169 -16.90 5.93 -6.66
CA ARG A 169 -16.15 7.21 -6.64
C ARG A 169 -15.85 7.73 -5.23
N ARG A 170 -16.62 7.33 -4.23
CA ARG A 170 -16.37 7.67 -2.81
C ARG A 170 -15.08 7.06 -2.26
N TRP A 171 -14.56 6.05 -2.96
CA TRP A 171 -13.40 5.28 -2.58
C TRP A 171 -12.17 5.60 -3.41
N PHE A 172 -12.26 6.61 -4.28
CA PHE A 172 -11.08 7.08 -4.99
C PHE A 172 -10.10 7.72 -4.01
N THR A 173 -8.83 7.32 -4.12
CA THR A 173 -7.77 7.75 -3.20
C THR A 173 -6.64 8.50 -3.90
N HIS A 174 -6.62 8.53 -5.23
CA HIS A 174 -5.53 9.11 -6.00
C HIS A 174 -6.02 10.07 -7.08
N SER A 175 -5.33 11.21 -7.21
CA SER A 175 -5.44 12.15 -8.32
C SER A 175 -4.21 12.02 -9.24
N PRO A 176 -4.39 11.69 -10.52
CA PRO A 176 -3.28 11.60 -11.47
C PRO A 176 -2.74 12.97 -11.89
N ASN A 177 -3.49 14.03 -11.62
CA ASN A 177 -3.13 15.39 -12.02
C ASN A 177 -2.64 16.19 -10.82
N ARG A 178 -1.32 16.29 -10.66
CA ARG A 178 -0.69 17.09 -9.60
C ARG A 178 -1.02 18.59 -9.65
N LYS A 179 -1.53 19.09 -10.76
CA LYS A 179 -1.99 20.49 -10.89
C LYS A 179 -3.43 20.66 -10.42
N ASP A 180 -4.19 19.56 -10.28
CA ASP A 180 -5.56 19.56 -9.82
C ASP A 180 -5.80 18.33 -8.94
N LEU A 181 -5.41 18.46 -7.68
CA LEU A 181 -5.50 17.37 -6.69
C LEU A 181 -6.94 17.02 -6.31
N HIS A 182 -7.91 17.90 -6.65
CA HIS A 182 -9.33 17.64 -6.34
C HIS A 182 -9.98 16.63 -7.30
N LYS A 183 -9.33 16.27 -8.39
CA LYS A 183 -9.84 15.29 -9.36
C LYS A 183 -9.38 13.88 -9.05
N LEU A 184 -9.86 13.33 -7.94
CA LEU A 184 -9.66 11.90 -7.64
C LEU A 184 -10.37 11.05 -8.71
N ASP A 185 -9.69 10.08 -9.30
CA ASP A 185 -10.22 9.28 -10.40
C ASP A 185 -10.09 7.76 -10.22
N ARG A 186 -9.29 7.32 -9.25
CA ARG A 186 -9.05 5.89 -9.00
C ARG A 186 -8.71 5.57 -7.56
N THR A 187 -8.87 4.29 -7.20
CA THR A 187 -8.45 3.73 -5.91
C THR A 187 -7.16 2.95 -6.11
N LEU A 188 -6.10 3.31 -5.38
CA LEU A 188 -4.79 2.64 -5.37
C LEU A 188 -4.39 2.21 -3.94
N ASP A 189 -5.04 2.80 -2.94
CA ASP A 189 -4.78 2.56 -1.53
C ASP A 189 -5.82 1.62 -0.94
N TYR A 190 -5.37 0.62 -0.22
CA TYR A 190 -6.22 -0.41 0.40
C TYR A 190 -5.74 -0.73 1.81
N LEU A 191 -6.67 -1.21 2.67
CA LEU A 191 -6.35 -1.87 3.92
C LEU A 191 -6.85 -3.31 3.85
N PHE A 192 -5.93 -4.26 3.85
CA PHE A 192 -6.22 -5.68 4.03
C PHE A 192 -6.16 -6.02 5.52
N TYR A 193 -6.96 -6.97 5.97
CA TYR A 193 -7.02 -7.31 7.38
C TYR A 193 -7.32 -8.80 7.60
N SER A 194 -6.86 -9.30 8.75
CA SER A 194 -6.99 -10.70 9.13
C SER A 194 -8.43 -11.09 9.47
N PRO A 195 -8.79 -12.39 9.36
CA PRO A 195 -10.09 -12.90 9.79
C PRO A 195 -10.40 -12.67 11.29
N LEU A 196 -9.36 -12.42 12.11
CA LEU A 196 -9.49 -12.14 13.54
C LEU A 196 -9.95 -10.70 13.85
N LEU A 197 -10.14 -9.89 12.81
CA LEU A 197 -10.61 -8.52 12.94
C LEU A 197 -12.00 -8.35 12.32
N THR A 198 -12.77 -7.43 12.90
CA THR A 198 -14.04 -6.95 12.35
C THR A 198 -13.93 -5.47 12.08
N VAL A 199 -14.31 -5.03 10.90
CA VAL A 199 -14.39 -3.60 10.55
C VAL A 199 -15.59 -2.98 11.25
N LYS A 200 -15.38 -1.91 11.98
CA LYS A 200 -16.42 -1.08 12.62
C LYS A 200 -16.90 -0.01 11.66
N GLN A 201 -15.96 0.75 11.13
CA GLN A 201 -16.22 1.78 10.13
C GLN A 201 -14.98 2.01 9.27
N HIS A 202 -15.20 2.56 8.08
CA HIS A 202 -14.14 2.98 7.18
C HIS A 202 -14.60 4.10 6.28
N LYS A 203 -13.64 4.92 5.85
CA LYS A 203 -13.90 6.06 4.96
C LYS A 203 -12.63 6.53 4.25
N VAL A 204 -12.81 7.19 3.13
CA VAL A 204 -11.79 8.05 2.54
C VAL A 204 -11.97 9.46 3.10
N ARG A 205 -10.87 10.07 3.57
CA ARG A 205 -10.85 11.43 4.09
C ARG A 205 -10.29 12.37 3.04
N ALA A 206 -11.14 12.84 2.12
CA ALA A 206 -10.73 13.71 1.02
C ALA A 206 -10.90 15.21 1.33
N LYS A 207 -12.03 15.58 1.96
CA LYS A 207 -12.50 16.96 2.08
C LYS A 207 -11.46 17.97 2.58
N ASP A 208 -10.59 17.57 3.48
CA ASP A 208 -9.62 18.46 4.17
C ASP A 208 -8.16 18.00 3.99
N THR A 209 -7.91 17.10 3.04
CA THR A 209 -6.56 16.53 2.81
C THR A 209 -6.12 16.54 1.34
N GLN A 210 -6.98 16.92 0.41
CA GLN A 210 -6.68 16.89 -1.02
C GLN A 210 -5.52 17.82 -1.41
N ASP A 211 -5.37 18.96 -0.72
CA ASP A 211 -4.27 19.91 -1.00
C ASP A 211 -2.90 19.47 -0.46
N ILE A 212 -2.87 18.37 0.30
CA ILE A 212 -1.63 17.89 0.94
C ILE A 212 -0.82 16.97 0.03
N SER A 213 -1.51 16.11 -0.75
CA SER A 213 -0.91 15.05 -1.54
C SER A 213 -1.81 14.67 -2.72
N ASP A 214 -1.24 14.06 -3.75
CA ASP A 214 -1.95 13.37 -4.83
C ASP A 214 -2.66 12.08 -4.35
N HIS A 215 -2.46 11.66 -3.11
CA HIS A 215 -3.24 10.64 -2.42
C HIS A 215 -3.99 11.22 -1.22
N VAL A 216 -5.17 10.67 -0.95
CA VAL A 216 -5.96 11.01 0.24
C VAL A 216 -6.04 9.82 1.20
N PRO A 217 -6.12 10.07 2.53
CA PRO A 217 -6.12 9.01 3.53
C PRO A 217 -7.31 8.07 3.41
N LEU A 218 -7.03 6.77 3.45
CA LEU A 218 -8.01 5.71 3.70
C LEU A 218 -7.95 5.36 5.19
N ILE A 219 -9.09 5.44 5.88
CA ILE A 219 -9.22 5.22 7.31
C ILE A 219 -10.06 3.96 7.54
N GLY A 220 -9.61 3.10 8.45
CA GLY A 220 -10.36 1.94 8.92
C GLY A 220 -10.28 1.82 10.44
N GLU A 221 -11.42 1.53 11.06
CA GLU A 221 -11.53 1.18 12.48
C GLU A 221 -11.85 -0.30 12.61
N PHE A 222 -11.04 -1.01 13.41
CA PHE A 222 -11.13 -2.45 13.59
C PHE A 222 -11.35 -2.81 15.06
N LYS A 223 -12.03 -3.94 15.27
CA LYS A 223 -12.16 -4.59 16.58
C LYS A 223 -11.64 -6.01 16.48
N LEU A 224 -10.87 -6.46 17.47
CA LEU A 224 -10.56 -7.89 17.65
C LEU A 224 -11.87 -8.66 17.93
N ARG A 225 -11.95 -9.83 17.33
CA ARG A 225 -13.04 -10.79 17.59
C ARG A 225 -12.86 -11.51 18.91
#